data_80ad88740e601a3f874bf3c655c8c70e
#
_entry.id   80ad88740e601a3f874bf3c655c8c70e
#
_cell.length_a   1.000
_cell.length_b   1.000
_cell.length_c   1.000
_cell.angle_alpha   90.00
_cell.angle_beta   90.00
_cell.angle_gamma   90.00
#
_symmetry.space_group_name_H-M   'P 1'
#
loop_
_entity.id
_entity.type
_entity.pdbx_description
1 polymer ?
#
loop_
_entity_poly.entity_id
_entity_poly.type
_entity_poly.pdbx_seq_one_letter_code
_entity_poly.pdbx_strand_id
1 'polypeptide(L)'
;MKKIIYLLLLVTAFHTSCKKSSTEGGTETPTNPTTDLPAGAKDGVAFINNGTSAIVTLYAPGKTSVLLIGDFNNWSTTASIMKKTRDGNTWWIQIDNLNPSTEYAYQFYVDGKLKVADPYCEKVLDPDNDQYISAAVYPNLKAYPTGKTTGIVSVMQANQPIYTWKNNSFVRPEKNNLVIYELLIRDFTTEHTYASTLAKLDYLVNMGINAIELMPVNEFEGNLSWGYNPSFYFAADKYYGTKTALQNFIDECHGKGIAVIMDMVLNHSFGQSPMVQMYFDGSKPTANSPWFNVDAKHPFNVGYDFNHESAATKKFSKDVIKFWMQQYKIDGFRFDLSKGFTQTQSSGDDVFRKYDAGRVAIWKDYNSYIKSIDPNNFYVILEHFAEESEEKVLADDGMMLWNNLNYNMNEATMGWLTNSNFQWGFYANHGFSKSENLVSYGESHDEERLNFKNITYGNASGNYSIKGNLATSLKREELAAAFLFAIPGPKMIWQFGELGYDVNIDFNGRTGEKPIRWEYYSDPNRKALYNAYTKFIRLKKNNSIFNSTSSTYSLAGGIKYIKLVEGANTVIVVGNFDVVNQTANIDFGSSGTWVDASGTNISLNSNNYTASLAPGEYHIFSKVALR
;
A
#
# COMPACT_ATOMS: atom_id res chain seq x y z
N MET A 1 -59.15 -49.28 -5.09
CA MET A 1 -60.19 -49.90 -5.97
C MET A 1 -60.02 -49.33 -7.36
N LYS A 2 -59.98 -50.22 -8.28
CA LYS A 2 -60.11 -50.13 -9.75
C LYS A 2 -58.91 -49.58 -10.53
N LYS A 3 -58.17 -50.55 -11.05
CA LYS A 3 -57.37 -50.58 -12.28
C LYS A 3 -58.27 -50.37 -13.52
N ILE A 4 -57.77 -49.71 -14.58
CA ILE A 4 -58.14 -50.11 -15.95
C ILE A 4 -56.92 -49.88 -16.85
N ILE A 5 -56.52 -50.89 -17.56
CA ILE A 5 -55.53 -51.07 -18.62
C ILE A 5 -56.31 -51.05 -19.95
N TYR A 6 -55.76 -50.39 -21.01
CA TYR A 6 -55.98 -50.75 -22.44
C TYR A 6 -54.85 -50.06 -23.25
N LEU A 7 -53.95 -50.75 -23.83
CA LEU A 7 -53.81 -51.61 -25.00
C LEU A 7 -53.52 -50.83 -26.29
N LEU A 8 -52.41 -51.21 -26.90
CA LEU A 8 -51.82 -50.81 -28.18
C LEU A 8 -52.79 -50.80 -29.36
N LEU A 9 -52.51 -49.92 -30.33
CA LEU A 9 -52.66 -50.23 -31.74
C LEU A 9 -51.65 -49.43 -32.60
N LEU A 10 -50.79 -50.17 -33.29
CA LEU A 10 -49.90 -49.68 -34.36
C LEU A 10 -50.75 -49.38 -35.59
N VAL A 11 -50.52 -48.22 -36.21
CA VAL A 11 -50.84 -47.98 -37.63
C VAL A 11 -49.70 -47.20 -38.29
N THR A 12 -48.99 -47.86 -39.15
CA THR A 12 -48.03 -47.31 -40.09
C THR A 12 -48.77 -46.64 -41.23
N ALA A 13 -48.53 -45.36 -41.46
CA ALA A 13 -48.91 -44.72 -42.74
C ALA A 13 -47.74 -43.82 -43.23
N PHE A 14 -47.15 -44.20 -44.33
CA PHE A 14 -46.22 -43.37 -45.05
C PHE A 14 -46.97 -42.18 -45.70
N HIS A 15 -46.55 -40.98 -45.36
CA HIS A 15 -46.87 -39.81 -46.19
C HIS A 15 -45.62 -38.99 -46.47
N THR A 16 -45.20 -39.00 -47.68
CA THR A 16 -44.30 -38.01 -48.30
C THR A 16 -44.94 -36.63 -48.21
N SER A 17 -44.28 -35.65 -47.56
CA SER A 17 -44.69 -34.27 -47.69
C SER A 17 -43.48 -33.37 -47.86
N CYS A 18 -43.58 -32.48 -48.83
CA CYS A 18 -42.59 -31.48 -49.21
C CYS A 18 -42.08 -30.59 -48.05
N LYS A 19 -40.77 -30.39 -48.00
CA LYS A 19 -40.15 -29.34 -47.22
C LYS A 19 -40.58 -27.96 -47.69
N LYS A 20 -41.32 -27.22 -46.88
CA LYS A 20 -41.34 -25.77 -46.93
C LYS A 20 -40.19 -25.26 -46.02
N SER A 21 -39.21 -24.60 -46.61
CA SER A 21 -38.16 -23.88 -45.95
C SER A 21 -38.78 -22.67 -45.23
N SER A 22 -38.89 -22.71 -43.89
CA SER A 22 -39.07 -21.52 -43.07
C SER A 22 -37.68 -21.06 -42.63
N THR A 23 -37.18 -19.99 -43.23
CA THR A 23 -36.06 -19.20 -42.74
C THR A 23 -36.47 -18.51 -41.45
N GLU A 24 -36.27 -19.15 -40.28
CA GLU A 24 -36.13 -18.42 -39.05
C GLU A 24 -34.73 -17.80 -39.07
N GLY A 25 -34.67 -16.47 -39.08
CA GLY A 25 -33.45 -15.70 -38.93
C GLY A 25 -32.90 -15.87 -37.50
N GLY A 26 -32.19 -16.97 -37.27
CA GLY A 26 -31.30 -17.09 -36.14
C GLY A 26 -30.14 -16.13 -36.40
N THR A 27 -29.98 -15.15 -35.56
CA THR A 27 -28.72 -14.38 -35.46
C THR A 27 -27.62 -15.36 -35.10
N GLU A 28 -26.86 -15.82 -36.11
CA GLU A 28 -25.66 -16.61 -35.88
C GLU A 28 -24.71 -15.78 -35.02
N THR A 29 -24.41 -16.24 -33.84
CA THR A 29 -23.33 -15.66 -33.00
C THR A 29 -22.04 -15.82 -33.81
N PRO A 30 -21.29 -14.73 -34.05
CA PRO A 30 -20.07 -14.82 -34.85
C PRO A 30 -19.12 -15.85 -34.22
N THR A 31 -18.73 -16.87 -35.00
CA THR A 31 -17.75 -17.86 -34.56
C THR A 31 -16.35 -17.23 -34.61
N ASN A 32 -15.70 -17.07 -33.46
CA ASN A 32 -14.36 -16.53 -33.41
C ASN A 32 -13.35 -17.56 -33.97
N PRO A 33 -12.50 -17.20 -34.92
CA PRO A 33 -11.51 -18.12 -35.48
C PRO A 33 -10.45 -18.47 -34.45
N THR A 34 -9.97 -19.72 -34.44
CA THR A 34 -8.95 -20.22 -33.52
C THR A 34 -7.57 -20.17 -34.18
N THR A 35 -6.58 -19.61 -33.51
CA THR A 35 -5.18 -19.51 -34.02
C THR A 35 -4.20 -19.25 -32.88
N ASP A 36 -2.90 -19.40 -33.14
CA ASP A 36 -1.86 -19.12 -32.17
C ASP A 36 -1.68 -17.61 -32.00
N LEU A 37 -1.12 -17.19 -30.84
CA LEU A 37 -0.70 -15.81 -30.61
C LEU A 37 0.40 -15.43 -31.63
N PRO A 38 0.33 -14.24 -32.24
CA PRO A 38 1.39 -13.76 -33.09
C PRO A 38 2.64 -13.44 -32.30
N ALA A 39 3.79 -13.48 -32.97
CA ALA A 39 5.05 -13.05 -32.37
C ALA A 39 4.98 -11.60 -31.88
N GLY A 40 5.49 -11.35 -30.68
CA GLY A 40 5.46 -10.04 -30.04
C GLY A 40 4.16 -9.70 -29.29
N ALA A 41 3.16 -10.58 -29.28
CA ALA A 41 1.98 -10.41 -28.43
C ALA A 41 2.35 -10.47 -26.94
N LYS A 42 1.68 -9.65 -26.16
CA LYS A 42 1.75 -9.64 -24.68
C LYS A 42 0.36 -9.37 -24.12
N ASP A 43 0.14 -9.59 -22.83
CA ASP A 43 -1.12 -9.19 -22.20
C ASP A 43 -1.35 -7.67 -22.36
N GLY A 44 -2.59 -7.28 -22.63
CA GLY A 44 -2.94 -5.90 -22.99
C GLY A 44 -2.55 -5.55 -24.43
N VAL A 45 -1.88 -4.43 -24.63
CA VAL A 45 -1.56 -3.87 -25.95
C VAL A 45 -0.06 -3.97 -26.25
N ALA A 46 0.27 -4.57 -27.39
CA ALA A 46 1.62 -4.57 -27.97
C ALA A 46 1.62 -3.78 -29.28
N PHE A 47 2.25 -2.61 -29.29
CA PHE A 47 2.42 -1.82 -30.52
C PHE A 47 3.52 -2.41 -31.39
N ILE A 48 3.24 -2.50 -32.70
CA ILE A 48 4.15 -2.98 -33.74
C ILE A 48 4.20 -1.98 -34.90
N ASN A 49 5.07 -2.19 -35.87
CA ASN A 49 5.20 -1.33 -37.05
C ASN A 49 5.34 0.16 -36.70
N ASN A 50 6.24 0.49 -35.77
CA ASN A 50 6.45 1.85 -35.27
C ASN A 50 5.16 2.51 -34.72
N GLY A 51 4.29 1.71 -34.15
CA GLY A 51 3.04 2.19 -33.53
C GLY A 51 1.86 2.38 -34.49
N THR A 52 2.02 2.08 -35.78
CA THR A 52 0.91 2.16 -36.77
C THR A 52 -0.01 0.94 -36.70
N SER A 53 0.39 -0.09 -35.96
CA SER A 53 -0.43 -1.28 -35.69
C SER A 53 -0.29 -1.68 -34.24
N ALA A 54 -1.29 -2.39 -33.70
CA ALA A 54 -1.26 -2.96 -32.37
C ALA A 54 -1.84 -4.37 -32.35
N ILE A 55 -1.22 -5.27 -31.56
CA ILE A 55 -1.80 -6.54 -31.17
C ILE A 55 -2.43 -6.32 -29.79
N VAL A 56 -3.74 -6.53 -29.68
CA VAL A 56 -4.49 -6.40 -28.44
C VAL A 56 -4.91 -7.78 -27.98
N THR A 57 -4.63 -8.11 -26.71
CA THR A 57 -4.93 -9.41 -26.14
C THR A 57 -5.78 -9.29 -24.89
N LEU A 58 -6.60 -10.31 -24.62
CA LEU A 58 -7.37 -10.47 -23.39
C LEU A 58 -7.31 -11.93 -22.93
N TYR A 59 -6.80 -12.16 -21.74
CA TYR A 59 -6.94 -13.47 -21.09
C TYR A 59 -8.35 -13.59 -20.52
N ALA A 60 -9.17 -14.47 -21.08
CA ALA A 60 -10.57 -14.64 -20.70
C ALA A 60 -11.04 -16.09 -20.99
N PRO A 61 -10.58 -17.07 -20.19
CA PRO A 61 -10.96 -18.46 -20.35
C PRO A 61 -12.46 -18.67 -20.17
N GLY A 62 -13.04 -19.62 -20.91
CA GLY A 62 -14.46 -19.95 -20.80
C GLY A 62 -15.42 -18.97 -21.48
N LYS A 63 -14.94 -17.85 -22.04
CA LYS A 63 -15.77 -16.93 -22.83
C LYS A 63 -16.04 -17.50 -24.22
N THR A 64 -17.18 -17.13 -24.80
CA THR A 64 -17.66 -17.66 -26.07
C THR A 64 -17.39 -16.73 -27.25
N SER A 65 -17.35 -15.42 -27.00
CA SER A 65 -17.01 -14.43 -28.02
C SER A 65 -16.40 -13.18 -27.39
N VAL A 66 -15.43 -12.58 -28.07
CA VAL A 66 -14.87 -11.28 -27.71
C VAL A 66 -14.68 -10.44 -28.98
N LEU A 67 -15.12 -9.19 -28.93
CA LEU A 67 -14.85 -8.18 -29.94
C LEU A 67 -14.09 -7.04 -29.30
N LEU A 68 -13.22 -6.40 -30.06
CA LEU A 68 -12.57 -5.16 -29.68
C LEU A 68 -13.35 -3.97 -30.21
N ILE A 69 -13.88 -3.12 -29.37
CA ILE A 69 -14.66 -1.92 -29.74
C ILE A 69 -13.90 -0.66 -29.28
N GLY A 70 -13.94 0.39 -30.10
CA GLY A 70 -13.22 1.63 -29.74
C GLY A 70 -13.28 2.69 -30.83
N ASP A 71 -12.50 3.74 -30.65
CA ASP A 71 -12.43 4.88 -31.58
C ASP A 71 -12.03 4.46 -33.01
N PHE A 72 -11.15 3.47 -33.13
CA PHE A 72 -10.62 2.98 -34.41
C PHE A 72 -11.67 2.26 -35.29
N ASN A 73 -12.78 1.81 -34.73
CA ASN A 73 -13.88 1.17 -35.45
C ASN A 73 -15.25 1.79 -35.18
N ASN A 74 -15.25 3.04 -34.68
CA ASN A 74 -16.45 3.79 -34.28
C ASN A 74 -17.37 2.99 -33.33
N TRP A 75 -16.77 2.24 -32.39
CA TRP A 75 -17.46 1.47 -31.32
C TRP A 75 -18.40 0.38 -31.87
N SER A 76 -18.09 -0.18 -33.06
CA SER A 76 -18.88 -1.21 -33.68
C SER A 76 -18.88 -2.51 -32.87
N THR A 77 -20.06 -3.02 -32.55
CA THR A 77 -20.25 -4.31 -31.84
C THR A 77 -20.38 -5.49 -32.83
N THR A 78 -20.08 -5.30 -34.10
CA THR A 78 -20.12 -6.34 -35.15
C THR A 78 -18.83 -6.46 -35.94
N ALA A 79 -17.95 -5.47 -35.86
CA ALA A 79 -16.62 -5.47 -36.45
C ALA A 79 -15.57 -5.91 -35.43
N SER A 80 -14.31 -6.11 -35.86
CA SER A 80 -13.16 -6.42 -35.03
C SER A 80 -13.36 -7.62 -34.10
N ILE A 81 -13.80 -8.73 -34.67
CA ILE A 81 -13.95 -10.03 -33.98
C ILE A 81 -12.55 -10.54 -33.60
N MET A 82 -12.31 -10.78 -32.31
CA MET A 82 -11.04 -11.30 -31.83
C MET A 82 -10.89 -12.80 -32.10
N LYS A 83 -9.68 -13.22 -32.40
CA LYS A 83 -9.30 -14.62 -32.55
C LYS A 83 -9.07 -15.24 -31.20
N LYS A 84 -9.39 -16.51 -31.03
CA LYS A 84 -9.16 -17.27 -29.81
C LYS A 84 -7.94 -18.16 -29.95
N THR A 85 -7.11 -18.26 -28.93
CA THR A 85 -5.97 -19.20 -28.91
C THR A 85 -6.45 -20.64 -28.88
N ARG A 86 -5.62 -21.59 -29.33
CA ARG A 86 -5.98 -23.04 -29.43
C ARG A 86 -6.29 -23.65 -28.07
N ASP A 87 -5.66 -23.15 -27.00
CA ASP A 87 -5.94 -23.56 -25.62
C ASP A 87 -7.26 -22.98 -25.08
N GLY A 88 -7.87 -22.07 -25.84
CA GLY A 88 -9.15 -21.47 -25.51
C GLY A 88 -9.14 -20.39 -24.45
N ASN A 89 -7.96 -19.92 -24.00
CA ASN A 89 -7.83 -19.05 -22.84
C ASN A 89 -7.63 -17.59 -23.18
N THR A 90 -6.93 -17.30 -24.29
CA THR A 90 -6.57 -15.93 -24.67
C THR A 90 -7.24 -15.52 -25.97
N TRP A 91 -7.69 -14.29 -26.00
CA TRP A 91 -8.28 -13.65 -27.16
C TRP A 91 -7.33 -12.60 -27.69
N TRP A 92 -7.24 -12.44 -29.04
CA TRP A 92 -6.36 -11.46 -29.62
C TRP A 92 -6.86 -10.95 -30.97
N ILE A 93 -6.44 -9.73 -31.29
CA ILE A 93 -6.66 -9.13 -32.62
C ILE A 93 -5.50 -8.19 -32.94
N GLN A 94 -5.14 -8.10 -34.21
CA GLN A 94 -4.31 -7.03 -34.73
C GLN A 94 -5.20 -5.94 -35.30
N ILE A 95 -4.92 -4.70 -34.94
CA ILE A 95 -5.53 -3.51 -35.55
C ILE A 95 -4.43 -2.71 -36.23
N ASP A 96 -4.75 -2.18 -37.43
CA ASP A 96 -3.82 -1.48 -38.29
C ASP A 96 -4.29 -0.04 -38.57
N ASN A 97 -3.47 0.75 -39.24
CA ASN A 97 -3.74 2.14 -39.62
C ASN A 97 -3.96 3.07 -38.40
N LEU A 98 -3.28 2.80 -37.27
CA LEU A 98 -3.27 3.68 -36.13
C LEU A 98 -2.33 4.87 -36.37
N ASN A 99 -2.72 6.04 -35.84
CA ASN A 99 -1.78 7.15 -35.69
C ASN A 99 -1.05 6.99 -34.35
N PRO A 100 0.28 6.83 -34.32
CA PRO A 100 1.01 6.57 -33.08
C PRO A 100 0.87 7.66 -32.01
N SER A 101 0.59 8.90 -32.41
CA SER A 101 0.45 10.03 -31.48
C SER A 101 -0.98 10.25 -30.99
N THR A 102 -1.94 9.44 -31.47
CA THR A 102 -3.35 9.57 -31.07
C THR A 102 -3.68 8.62 -29.92
N GLU A 103 -4.40 9.13 -28.91
CA GLU A 103 -5.03 8.31 -27.90
C GLU A 103 -6.31 7.68 -28.45
N TYR A 104 -6.39 6.36 -28.40
CA TYR A 104 -7.56 5.59 -28.77
C TYR A 104 -8.25 5.02 -27.52
N ALA A 105 -9.50 5.38 -27.33
CA ALA A 105 -10.35 4.77 -26.31
C ALA A 105 -10.91 3.44 -26.80
N TYR A 106 -10.94 2.41 -25.96
CA TYR A 106 -11.41 1.07 -26.33
C TYR A 106 -11.91 0.25 -25.15
N GLN A 107 -12.68 -0.77 -25.46
CA GLN A 107 -13.15 -1.81 -24.53
C GLN A 107 -13.20 -3.17 -25.25
N PHE A 108 -13.27 -4.23 -24.44
CA PHE A 108 -13.67 -5.55 -24.91
C PHE A 108 -15.19 -5.72 -24.78
N TYR A 109 -15.83 -6.22 -25.83
CA TYR A 109 -17.24 -6.60 -25.81
C TYR A 109 -17.32 -8.13 -25.74
N VAL A 110 -17.64 -8.64 -24.55
CA VAL A 110 -17.54 -10.05 -24.18
C VAL A 110 -18.92 -10.69 -24.20
N ASP A 111 -19.04 -11.85 -24.85
CA ASP A 111 -20.25 -12.70 -24.95
C ASP A 111 -21.50 -11.94 -25.41
N GLY A 112 -21.30 -10.89 -26.23
CA GLY A 112 -22.39 -10.07 -26.75
C GLY A 112 -23.20 -9.29 -25.71
N LYS A 113 -22.64 -9.11 -24.49
CA LYS A 113 -23.35 -8.52 -23.36
C LYS A 113 -22.52 -7.51 -22.58
N LEU A 114 -21.28 -7.85 -22.25
CA LEU A 114 -20.48 -7.13 -21.29
C LEU A 114 -19.42 -6.29 -22.00
N LYS A 115 -19.39 -5.00 -21.68
CA LYS A 115 -18.32 -4.09 -22.09
C LYS A 115 -17.38 -3.89 -20.92
N VAL A 116 -16.11 -4.26 -21.10
CA VAL A 116 -15.10 -4.15 -20.02
C VAL A 116 -13.85 -3.47 -20.54
N ALA A 117 -13.20 -2.75 -19.67
CA ALA A 117 -11.88 -2.19 -19.91
C ALA A 117 -10.80 -3.28 -19.97
N ASP A 118 -9.61 -2.93 -20.41
CA ASP A 118 -8.45 -3.81 -20.39
C ASP A 118 -7.82 -3.84 -18.99
N PRO A 119 -7.67 -5.01 -18.36
CA PRO A 119 -7.01 -5.10 -17.06
C PRO A 119 -5.54 -4.66 -17.04
N TYR A 120 -4.89 -4.58 -18.21
CA TYR A 120 -3.49 -4.16 -18.36
C TYR A 120 -3.32 -2.71 -18.85
N CYS A 121 -4.41 -1.92 -18.92
CA CYS A 121 -4.31 -0.55 -19.40
C CYS A 121 -3.63 0.38 -18.38
N GLU A 122 -2.87 1.33 -18.88
CA GLU A 122 -2.14 2.33 -18.09
C GLU A 122 -2.94 3.64 -17.88
N LYS A 123 -4.11 3.74 -18.51
CA LYS A 123 -5.03 4.87 -18.41
C LYS A 123 -6.45 4.42 -18.68
N VAL A 124 -7.38 4.90 -17.90
CA VAL A 124 -8.81 4.70 -18.09
C VAL A 124 -9.55 6.03 -18.19
N LEU A 125 -10.78 5.98 -18.70
CA LEU A 125 -11.74 7.07 -18.65
C LEU A 125 -12.96 6.60 -17.84
N ASP A 126 -13.33 7.40 -16.86
CA ASP A 126 -14.48 7.16 -16.00
C ASP A 126 -15.60 8.15 -16.35
N PRO A 127 -16.79 7.66 -16.77
CA PRO A 127 -17.90 8.53 -17.16
C PRO A 127 -18.44 9.37 -16.01
N ASP A 128 -18.27 8.90 -14.78
CA ASP A 128 -18.89 9.51 -13.59
C ASP A 128 -17.92 10.46 -12.87
N ASN A 129 -16.62 10.18 -12.87
CA ASN A 129 -15.63 10.87 -12.02
C ASN A 129 -14.66 11.78 -12.78
N ASP A 130 -14.33 11.51 -14.06
CA ASP A 130 -13.35 12.30 -14.81
C ASP A 130 -13.77 13.77 -14.99
N GLN A 131 -15.07 14.07 -14.98
CA GLN A 131 -15.60 15.42 -15.07
C GLN A 131 -15.17 16.34 -13.92
N TYR A 132 -14.75 15.78 -12.79
CA TYR A 132 -14.27 16.51 -11.61
C TYR A 132 -12.75 16.69 -11.60
N ILE A 133 -12.03 16.15 -12.59
CA ILE A 133 -10.59 16.29 -12.72
C ILE A 133 -10.30 17.55 -13.55
N SER A 134 -9.70 18.56 -12.93
CA SER A 134 -9.39 19.80 -13.62
C SER A 134 -8.25 19.66 -14.62
N ALA A 135 -8.23 20.51 -15.65
CA ALA A 135 -7.13 20.58 -16.60
C ALA A 135 -5.79 20.99 -15.96
N ALA A 136 -5.80 21.59 -14.77
CA ALA A 136 -4.59 21.89 -14.02
C ALA A 136 -3.96 20.62 -13.41
N VAL A 137 -4.77 19.65 -13.03
CA VAL A 137 -4.34 18.34 -12.50
C VAL A 137 -3.96 17.40 -13.64
N TYR A 138 -4.84 17.26 -14.62
CA TYR A 138 -4.61 16.38 -15.76
C TYR A 138 -4.81 17.13 -17.08
N PRO A 139 -3.76 17.78 -17.61
CA PRO A 139 -3.85 18.50 -18.88
C PRO A 139 -4.22 17.56 -20.03
N ASN A 140 -5.14 18.00 -20.90
CA ASN A 140 -5.58 17.27 -22.08
C ASN A 140 -6.13 15.86 -21.76
N LEU A 141 -6.81 15.68 -20.64
CA LEU A 141 -7.51 14.42 -20.36
C LEU A 141 -8.48 14.17 -21.52
N LYS A 142 -8.36 12.98 -22.16
CA LYS A 142 -9.25 12.59 -23.25
C LYS A 142 -10.69 12.56 -22.75
N ALA A 143 -11.60 13.16 -23.50
CA ALA A 143 -13.01 13.14 -23.16
C ALA A 143 -13.58 11.72 -23.25
N TYR A 144 -14.43 11.35 -22.29
CA TYR A 144 -15.16 10.10 -22.32
C TYR A 144 -16.05 10.01 -23.60
N PRO A 145 -16.12 8.87 -24.29
CA PRO A 145 -16.91 8.71 -25.54
C PRO A 145 -18.41 8.58 -25.26
N THR A 146 -19.02 9.63 -24.71
CA THR A 146 -20.42 9.69 -24.33
C THR A 146 -21.36 9.33 -25.50
N GLY A 147 -22.36 8.49 -25.22
CA GLY A 147 -23.35 8.04 -26.21
C GLY A 147 -22.85 6.91 -27.14
N LYS A 148 -21.57 6.53 -27.09
CA LYS A 148 -21.01 5.42 -27.87
C LYS A 148 -20.85 4.15 -27.06
N THR A 149 -20.56 4.28 -25.76
CA THR A 149 -20.37 3.15 -24.86
C THR A 149 -20.80 3.50 -23.43
N THR A 150 -20.63 2.57 -22.51
CA THR A 150 -20.90 2.70 -21.06
C THR A 150 -19.80 2.02 -20.24
N GLY A 151 -19.69 2.37 -18.97
CA GLY A 151 -18.68 1.83 -18.03
C GLY A 151 -17.29 2.39 -18.26
N ILE A 152 -16.32 1.87 -17.55
CA ILE A 152 -14.93 2.33 -17.65
C ILE A 152 -14.33 1.95 -19.00
N VAL A 153 -13.58 2.86 -19.59
CA VAL A 153 -12.98 2.74 -20.91
C VAL A 153 -11.46 2.81 -20.81
N SER A 154 -10.76 1.89 -21.45
CA SER A 154 -9.30 1.91 -21.56
C SER A 154 -8.82 2.90 -22.61
N VAL A 155 -7.61 3.43 -22.43
CA VAL A 155 -6.94 4.27 -23.43
C VAL A 155 -5.60 3.67 -23.80
N MET A 156 -5.29 3.61 -25.10
CA MET A 156 -3.98 3.22 -25.61
C MET A 156 -3.39 4.30 -26.51
N GLN A 157 -2.06 4.45 -26.48
CA GLN A 157 -1.30 5.34 -27.35
C GLN A 157 0.11 4.77 -27.54
N ALA A 158 0.60 4.68 -28.78
CA ALA A 158 1.93 4.14 -29.07
C ALA A 158 3.04 5.08 -28.62
N ASN A 159 2.99 6.34 -29.04
CA ASN A 159 3.97 7.35 -28.70
C ASN A 159 3.51 8.13 -27.47
N GLN A 160 3.44 7.44 -26.31
CA GLN A 160 3.25 8.12 -25.03
C GLN A 160 4.46 9.01 -24.72
N PRO A 161 4.27 10.13 -24.01
CA PRO A 161 5.38 10.93 -23.51
C PRO A 161 6.32 10.05 -22.69
N ILE A 162 7.60 10.03 -23.06
CA ILE A 162 8.64 9.29 -22.32
C ILE A 162 9.24 10.23 -21.28
N TYR A 163 9.19 9.84 -20.01
CA TYR A 163 9.84 10.58 -18.95
C TYR A 163 11.36 10.36 -18.98
N THR A 164 12.13 11.42 -18.96
CA THR A 164 13.60 11.37 -18.90
C THR A 164 14.05 11.52 -17.46
N TRP A 165 14.51 10.41 -16.87
CA TRP A 165 15.01 10.36 -15.51
C TRP A 165 16.31 11.17 -15.36
N LYS A 166 16.35 12.05 -14.34
CA LYS A 166 17.50 12.92 -14.05
C LYS A 166 18.43 12.28 -13.02
N ASN A 167 17.90 11.58 -12.04
CA ASN A 167 18.62 11.08 -10.86
C ASN A 167 18.88 9.57 -10.94
N ASN A 168 19.61 9.14 -11.96
CA ASN A 168 19.91 7.72 -12.21
C ASN A 168 20.97 7.11 -11.27
N SER A 169 21.66 7.93 -10.47
CA SER A 169 22.69 7.50 -9.51
C SER A 169 22.17 7.39 -8.07
N PHE A 170 20.86 7.47 -7.87
CA PHE A 170 20.27 7.30 -6.55
C PHE A 170 20.59 5.92 -5.97
N VAL A 171 20.99 5.91 -4.70
CA VAL A 171 21.23 4.69 -3.92
C VAL A 171 20.26 4.65 -2.77
N ARG A 172 19.52 3.56 -2.66
CA ARG A 172 18.55 3.36 -1.58
C ARG A 172 19.22 3.38 -0.22
N PRO A 173 18.64 4.05 0.78
CA PRO A 173 19.08 3.96 2.16
C PRO A 173 19.10 2.51 2.67
N GLU A 174 20.04 2.22 3.57
CA GLU A 174 20.08 0.92 4.26
C GLU A 174 18.82 0.73 5.11
N LYS A 175 18.28 -0.48 5.11
CA LYS A 175 17.02 -0.81 5.81
C LYS A 175 17.01 -0.37 7.28
N ASN A 176 18.10 -0.60 8.03
CA ASN A 176 18.22 -0.19 9.43
C ASN A 176 18.09 1.33 9.66
N ASN A 177 18.43 2.12 8.65
CA ASN A 177 18.44 3.58 8.70
C ASN A 177 17.20 4.21 8.09
N LEU A 178 16.22 3.40 7.66
CA LEU A 178 14.97 3.93 7.10
C LEU A 178 14.19 4.69 8.17
N VAL A 179 13.81 5.90 7.79
CA VAL A 179 12.78 6.70 8.44
C VAL A 179 11.75 7.03 7.37
N ILE A 180 10.66 6.30 7.42
CA ILE A 180 9.58 6.31 6.44
C ILE A 180 8.56 7.36 6.85
N TYR A 181 8.08 8.14 5.90
CA TYR A 181 6.95 9.04 6.08
C TYR A 181 5.78 8.51 5.26
N GLU A 182 4.78 7.95 5.94
CA GLU A 182 3.54 7.47 5.32
C GLU A 182 2.67 8.67 4.94
N LEU A 183 2.22 8.73 3.68
CA LEU A 183 1.62 9.92 3.11
C LEU A 183 0.41 9.57 2.24
N LEU A 184 -0.74 10.20 2.52
CA LEU A 184 -1.92 10.22 1.67
C LEU A 184 -1.97 11.54 0.87
N ILE A 185 -1.79 11.49 -0.43
CA ILE A 185 -1.76 12.68 -1.30
C ILE A 185 -3.04 13.50 -1.15
N ARG A 186 -4.21 12.86 -1.05
CA ARG A 186 -5.52 13.50 -0.88
C ARG A 186 -5.57 14.45 0.32
N ASP A 187 -4.98 14.05 1.46
CA ASP A 187 -5.08 14.77 2.73
C ASP A 187 -3.76 15.49 3.10
N PHE A 188 -2.82 15.62 2.15
CA PHE A 188 -1.53 16.27 2.40
C PHE A 188 -1.47 17.72 1.93
N THR A 189 -2.05 18.01 0.75
CA THR A 189 -2.16 19.37 0.20
C THR A 189 -3.55 19.64 -0.35
N THR A 190 -3.96 20.90 -0.38
CA THR A 190 -5.31 21.31 -0.84
C THR A 190 -5.55 21.06 -2.33
N GLU A 191 -4.48 20.95 -3.11
CA GLU A 191 -4.55 20.66 -4.54
C GLU A 191 -4.63 19.17 -4.83
N HIS A 192 -4.37 18.30 -3.85
CA HIS A 192 -4.41 16.82 -3.93
C HIS A 192 -3.57 16.24 -5.07
N THR A 193 -2.39 16.82 -5.38
CA THR A 193 -1.61 16.41 -6.55
C THR A 193 -0.18 15.99 -6.20
N TYR A 194 0.43 15.17 -7.09
CA TYR A 194 1.87 14.89 -7.02
C TYR A 194 2.71 16.15 -7.03
N ALA A 195 2.33 17.16 -7.83
CA ALA A 195 3.06 18.42 -7.93
C ALA A 195 2.99 19.25 -6.65
N SER A 196 1.83 19.36 -6.02
CA SER A 196 1.69 20.10 -4.76
C SER A 196 2.35 19.37 -3.59
N THR A 197 2.32 18.04 -3.59
CA THR A 197 3.07 17.21 -2.64
C THR A 197 4.58 17.42 -2.80
N LEU A 198 5.08 17.45 -4.04
CA LEU A 198 6.47 17.75 -4.35
C LEU A 198 6.90 19.13 -3.82
N ALA A 199 6.03 20.14 -3.85
CA ALA A 199 6.31 21.45 -3.29
C ALA A 199 6.54 21.45 -1.77
N LYS A 200 6.18 20.38 -1.06
CA LYS A 200 6.44 20.17 0.37
C LYS A 200 7.66 19.28 0.65
N LEU A 201 8.35 18.82 -0.37
CA LEU A 201 9.45 17.85 -0.21
C LEU A 201 10.58 18.40 0.68
N ASP A 202 10.93 19.69 0.58
CA ASP A 202 11.97 20.28 1.42
C ASP A 202 11.63 20.26 2.92
N TYR A 203 10.35 20.34 3.29
CA TYR A 203 9.90 20.15 4.67
C TYR A 203 10.27 18.75 5.19
N LEU A 204 10.02 17.72 4.40
CA LEU A 204 10.33 16.32 4.73
C LEU A 204 11.85 16.05 4.76
N VAL A 205 12.59 16.62 3.79
CA VAL A 205 14.07 16.57 3.76
C VAL A 205 14.67 17.21 5.02
N ASN A 206 14.16 18.39 5.41
CA ASN A 206 14.66 19.12 6.58
C ASN A 206 14.39 18.38 7.89
N MET A 207 13.29 17.62 7.98
CA MET A 207 13.01 16.74 9.09
C MET A 207 14.01 15.57 9.16
N GLY A 208 14.53 15.15 8.01
CA GLY A 208 15.57 14.11 7.92
C GLY A 208 15.05 12.74 7.52
N ILE A 209 13.80 12.61 7.08
CA ILE A 209 13.27 11.36 6.51
C ILE A 209 14.08 10.95 5.28
N ASN A 210 14.08 9.69 4.93
CA ASN A 210 14.78 9.16 3.76
C ASN A 210 13.97 8.14 2.96
N ALA A 211 12.69 7.97 3.29
CA ALA A 211 11.72 7.26 2.48
C ALA A 211 10.33 7.88 2.63
N ILE A 212 9.57 7.91 1.55
CA ILE A 212 8.14 8.23 1.54
C ILE A 212 7.40 6.94 1.17
N GLU A 213 6.42 6.55 1.98
CA GLU A 213 5.46 5.52 1.64
C GLU A 213 4.18 6.20 1.17
N LEU A 214 3.90 6.09 -0.13
CA LEU A 214 2.67 6.59 -0.71
C LEU A 214 1.54 5.60 -0.44
N MET A 215 0.47 6.01 0.24
CA MET A 215 -0.78 5.27 0.26
C MET A 215 -1.23 5.00 -1.19
N PRO A 216 -2.10 3.99 -1.43
CA PRO A 216 -2.30 3.46 -2.78
C PRO A 216 -2.61 4.53 -3.82
N VAL A 217 -1.86 4.49 -4.93
CA VAL A 217 -1.99 5.41 -6.07
C VAL A 217 -2.39 4.69 -7.35
N ASN A 218 -2.78 3.41 -7.27
CA ASN A 218 -3.45 2.75 -8.38
C ASN A 218 -4.81 3.39 -8.64
N GLU A 219 -5.27 3.40 -9.88
CA GLU A 219 -6.61 3.88 -10.21
C GLU A 219 -7.67 3.10 -9.43
N PHE A 220 -8.36 3.80 -8.53
CA PHE A 220 -9.37 3.29 -7.63
C PHE A 220 -10.77 3.80 -7.99
N GLU A 221 -11.81 3.26 -7.37
CA GLU A 221 -13.18 3.70 -7.63
C GLU A 221 -13.46 5.06 -6.98
N GLY A 222 -13.91 6.02 -7.77
CA GLY A 222 -14.15 7.41 -7.36
C GLY A 222 -12.87 8.25 -7.36
N ASN A 223 -12.96 9.51 -6.85
CA ASN A 223 -11.82 10.41 -6.77
C ASN A 223 -11.33 10.63 -5.33
N LEU A 224 -12.18 10.39 -4.33
CA LEU A 224 -11.90 10.66 -2.93
C LEU A 224 -11.83 9.36 -2.14
N SER A 225 -10.65 8.74 -2.09
CA SER A 225 -10.42 7.47 -1.40
C SER A 225 -9.09 7.48 -0.64
N TRP A 226 -8.91 6.51 0.25
CA TRP A 226 -7.60 6.11 0.75
C TRP A 226 -6.81 5.29 -0.29
N GLY A 227 -7.50 4.82 -1.35
CA GLY A 227 -6.90 4.01 -2.42
C GLY A 227 -7.03 2.49 -2.24
N TYR A 228 -7.59 2.01 -1.12
CA TYR A 228 -7.77 0.56 -0.86
C TYR A 228 -8.97 -0.06 -1.57
N ASN A 229 -9.50 0.63 -2.58
CA ASN A 229 -10.53 0.13 -3.50
C ASN A 229 -10.05 0.15 -4.97
N PRO A 230 -8.87 -0.46 -5.29
CA PRO A 230 -8.31 -0.40 -6.63
C PRO A 230 -9.09 -1.28 -7.61
N SER A 231 -9.12 -0.84 -8.86
CA SER A 231 -9.71 -1.59 -9.97
C SER A 231 -8.77 -1.74 -11.17
N PHE A 232 -7.76 -0.86 -11.32
CA PHE A 232 -6.81 -0.86 -12.44
C PHE A 232 -5.37 -0.74 -11.94
N TYR A 233 -4.65 -1.84 -11.90
CA TYR A 233 -3.36 -1.97 -11.23
C TYR A 233 -2.16 -1.43 -12.02
N PHE A 234 -2.32 -1.19 -13.33
CA PHE A 234 -1.29 -0.60 -14.20
C PHE A 234 -1.49 0.90 -14.43
N ALA A 235 -2.61 1.46 -14.01
CA ALA A 235 -2.92 2.87 -14.12
C ALA A 235 -2.62 3.60 -12.80
N ALA A 236 -1.93 4.74 -12.89
CA ALA A 236 -1.86 5.70 -11.78
C ALA A 236 -3.14 6.53 -11.74
N ASP A 237 -3.64 6.79 -10.54
CA ASP A 237 -4.88 7.53 -10.36
C ASP A 237 -4.79 8.96 -10.92
N LYS A 238 -5.73 9.27 -11.81
CA LYS A 238 -5.78 10.54 -12.55
C LYS A 238 -6.09 11.76 -11.67
N TYR A 239 -6.75 11.54 -10.55
CA TYR A 239 -7.11 12.62 -9.62
C TYR A 239 -5.88 13.25 -8.97
N TYR A 240 -4.79 12.49 -8.87
CA TYR A 240 -3.50 12.99 -8.34
C TYR A 240 -2.58 13.56 -9.41
N GLY A 241 -2.85 13.29 -10.70
CA GLY A 241 -2.06 13.81 -11.81
C GLY A 241 -1.75 12.78 -12.89
N THR A 242 -0.87 13.18 -13.82
CA THR A 242 -0.46 12.32 -14.94
C THR A 242 0.59 11.29 -14.53
N LYS A 243 0.78 10.25 -15.35
CA LYS A 243 1.89 9.29 -15.25
C LYS A 243 3.25 10.00 -15.10
N THR A 244 3.51 11.01 -15.94
CA THR A 244 4.76 11.76 -15.90
C THR A 244 4.91 12.64 -14.66
N ALA A 245 3.81 13.10 -14.06
CA ALA A 245 3.84 13.83 -12.80
C ALA A 245 4.27 12.93 -11.63
N LEU A 246 3.78 11.70 -11.57
CA LEU A 246 4.23 10.72 -10.57
C LEU A 246 5.71 10.32 -10.81
N GLN A 247 6.11 10.10 -12.06
CA GLN A 247 7.52 9.83 -12.38
C GLN A 247 8.43 10.99 -11.97
N ASN A 248 8.01 12.23 -12.19
CA ASN A 248 8.75 13.41 -11.75
C ASN A 248 8.80 13.51 -10.21
N PHE A 249 7.71 13.18 -9.51
CA PHE A 249 7.70 13.15 -8.05
C PHE A 249 8.76 12.16 -7.52
N ILE A 250 8.80 10.95 -8.06
CA ILE A 250 9.76 9.91 -7.67
C ILE A 250 11.19 10.36 -7.97
N ASP A 251 11.43 10.90 -9.17
CA ASP A 251 12.75 11.36 -9.60
C ASP A 251 13.30 12.50 -8.71
N GLU A 252 12.46 13.48 -8.36
CA GLU A 252 12.84 14.56 -7.45
C GLU A 252 13.07 14.06 -6.01
N CYS A 253 12.32 13.04 -5.55
CA CYS A 253 12.61 12.34 -4.29
C CYS A 253 14.00 11.71 -4.32
N HIS A 254 14.34 10.98 -5.40
CA HIS A 254 15.67 10.40 -5.61
C HIS A 254 16.76 11.48 -5.60
N GLY A 255 16.53 12.64 -6.23
CA GLY A 255 17.44 13.78 -6.22
C GLY A 255 17.72 14.36 -4.82
N LYS A 256 16.82 14.14 -3.88
CA LYS A 256 16.95 14.53 -2.47
C LYS A 256 17.41 13.39 -1.55
N GLY A 257 17.71 12.21 -2.10
CA GLY A 257 18.12 11.04 -1.32
C GLY A 257 16.96 10.33 -0.60
N ILE A 258 15.73 10.50 -1.07
CA ILE A 258 14.52 9.90 -0.52
C ILE A 258 14.06 8.76 -1.43
N ALA A 259 13.92 7.56 -0.87
CA ALA A 259 13.29 6.40 -1.52
C ALA A 259 11.77 6.58 -1.59
N VAL A 260 11.13 5.98 -2.60
CA VAL A 260 9.67 5.96 -2.72
C VAL A 260 9.17 4.53 -2.63
N ILE A 261 8.34 4.27 -1.62
CA ILE A 261 7.68 3.00 -1.37
C ILE A 261 6.22 3.17 -1.80
N MET A 262 5.70 2.19 -2.51
CA MET A 262 4.30 2.19 -2.93
C MET A 262 3.49 1.21 -2.09
N ASP A 263 2.39 1.68 -1.52
CA ASP A 263 1.41 0.81 -0.91
C ASP A 263 0.62 0.08 -2.01
N MET A 264 0.68 -1.25 -2.01
CA MET A 264 0.19 -2.12 -3.06
C MET A 264 -0.92 -3.04 -2.56
N VAL A 265 -2.12 -2.83 -3.07
CA VAL A 265 -3.32 -3.57 -2.68
C VAL A 265 -3.53 -4.73 -3.66
N LEU A 266 -2.92 -5.87 -3.40
CA LEU A 266 -3.10 -7.11 -4.19
C LEU A 266 -3.85 -8.20 -3.43
N ASN A 267 -4.38 -7.90 -2.23
CA ASN A 267 -5.22 -8.83 -1.51
C ASN A 267 -6.61 -8.98 -2.14
N HIS A 268 -7.16 -7.87 -2.65
CA HIS A 268 -8.51 -7.81 -3.20
C HIS A 268 -8.59 -6.82 -4.36
N SER A 269 -9.72 -6.83 -5.08
CA SER A 269 -10.08 -5.85 -6.11
C SER A 269 -11.53 -5.40 -5.94
N PHE A 270 -11.94 -4.35 -6.67
CA PHE A 270 -13.29 -3.80 -6.55
C PHE A 270 -14.10 -3.97 -7.84
N GLY A 271 -15.36 -3.49 -7.83
CA GLY A 271 -16.38 -3.82 -8.83
C GLY A 271 -16.15 -3.26 -10.22
N GLN A 272 -15.40 -2.15 -10.36
CA GLN A 272 -15.01 -1.62 -11.67
C GLN A 272 -13.89 -2.43 -12.35
N SER A 273 -13.24 -3.34 -11.61
CA SER A 273 -12.21 -4.21 -12.20
C SER A 273 -12.78 -5.08 -13.32
N PRO A 274 -12.19 -5.05 -14.52
CA PRO A 274 -12.62 -5.89 -15.63
C PRO A 274 -12.52 -7.39 -15.33
N MET A 275 -11.56 -7.79 -14.49
CA MET A 275 -11.39 -9.18 -14.06
C MET A 275 -12.54 -9.65 -13.17
N VAL A 276 -13.07 -8.78 -12.30
CA VAL A 276 -14.28 -9.04 -11.51
C VAL A 276 -15.48 -9.12 -12.46
N GLN A 277 -15.69 -8.08 -13.28
CA GLN A 277 -16.86 -7.96 -14.15
C GLN A 277 -17.04 -9.14 -15.11
N MET A 278 -15.95 -9.69 -15.64
CA MET A 278 -16.00 -10.82 -16.57
C MET A 278 -16.52 -12.11 -15.92
N TYR A 279 -16.37 -12.28 -14.61
CA TYR A 279 -16.73 -13.52 -13.90
C TYR A 279 -17.55 -13.20 -12.65
N PHE A 280 -18.68 -12.53 -12.85
CA PHE A 280 -19.54 -12.03 -11.80
C PHE A 280 -20.98 -12.50 -11.99
N ASP A 281 -21.63 -12.96 -10.92
CA ASP A 281 -23.01 -13.44 -10.97
C ASP A 281 -24.07 -12.38 -10.62
N GLY A 282 -23.62 -11.16 -10.29
CA GLY A 282 -24.44 -10.05 -9.82
C GLY A 282 -24.26 -9.76 -8.33
N SER A 283 -23.58 -10.65 -7.59
CA SER A 283 -23.26 -10.47 -6.17
C SER A 283 -21.80 -10.76 -5.83
N LYS A 284 -21.20 -11.76 -6.48
CA LYS A 284 -19.84 -12.21 -6.20
C LYS A 284 -19.16 -12.85 -7.41
N PRO A 285 -17.84 -13.07 -7.39
CA PRO A 285 -17.13 -13.79 -8.43
C PRO A 285 -17.66 -15.22 -8.57
N THR A 286 -17.75 -15.67 -9.81
CA THR A 286 -18.20 -17.04 -10.13
C THR A 286 -17.08 -18.06 -9.93
N ALA A 287 -17.44 -19.32 -9.74
CA ALA A 287 -16.48 -20.42 -9.50
C ALA A 287 -15.50 -20.67 -10.66
N ASN A 288 -15.78 -20.17 -11.86
CA ASN A 288 -14.88 -20.24 -13.01
C ASN A 288 -14.02 -18.97 -13.19
N SER A 289 -14.03 -18.05 -12.21
CA SER A 289 -13.08 -16.94 -12.18
C SER A 289 -11.65 -17.47 -12.10
N PRO A 290 -10.75 -17.07 -13.01
CA PRO A 290 -9.36 -17.49 -12.92
C PRO A 290 -8.56 -16.73 -11.86
N TRP A 291 -9.10 -15.65 -11.30
CA TRP A 291 -8.38 -14.76 -10.40
C TRP A 291 -8.92 -14.71 -8.97
N PHE A 292 -10.23 -14.81 -8.77
CA PHE A 292 -10.87 -14.54 -7.49
C PHE A 292 -11.46 -15.78 -6.85
N ASN A 293 -11.47 -15.78 -5.52
CA ASN A 293 -12.28 -16.70 -4.73
C ASN A 293 -13.76 -16.32 -4.85
N VAL A 294 -14.65 -17.32 -4.82
CA VAL A 294 -16.10 -17.09 -4.79
C VAL A 294 -16.51 -16.39 -3.50
N ASP A 295 -15.95 -16.87 -2.39
CA ASP A 295 -16.11 -16.30 -1.07
C ASP A 295 -14.72 -16.06 -0.48
N ALA A 296 -14.54 -14.93 0.21
CA ALA A 296 -13.27 -14.58 0.81
C ALA A 296 -12.79 -15.63 1.81
N LYS A 297 -11.49 -15.82 1.90
CA LYS A 297 -10.86 -16.80 2.78
C LYS A 297 -10.65 -16.30 4.20
N HIS A 298 -10.86 -15.04 4.44
CA HIS A 298 -10.62 -14.38 5.73
C HIS A 298 -11.70 -13.33 6.07
N PRO A 299 -11.86 -12.98 7.37
CA PRO A 299 -12.94 -12.11 7.82
C PRO A 299 -12.72 -10.62 7.54
N PHE A 300 -11.50 -10.22 7.14
CA PHE A 300 -11.13 -8.81 6.92
C PHE A 300 -11.20 -8.39 5.45
N ASN A 301 -11.89 -9.16 4.61
CA ASN A 301 -12.05 -8.81 3.20
C ASN A 301 -12.98 -7.61 3.02
N VAL A 302 -12.58 -6.66 2.17
CA VAL A 302 -13.35 -5.45 1.86
C VAL A 302 -13.76 -5.33 0.39
N GLY A 303 -13.29 -6.21 -0.47
CA GLY A 303 -13.61 -6.27 -1.89
C GLY A 303 -13.78 -7.72 -2.34
N TYR A 304 -13.27 -8.06 -3.52
CA TYR A 304 -13.26 -9.41 -4.07
C TYR A 304 -11.86 -10.01 -3.89
N ASP A 305 -11.80 -11.10 -3.14
CA ASP A 305 -10.58 -11.74 -2.65
C ASP A 305 -9.82 -12.44 -3.78
N PHE A 306 -8.55 -12.09 -4.00
CA PHE A 306 -7.69 -12.74 -4.97
C PHE A 306 -7.27 -14.14 -4.52
N ASN A 307 -7.36 -15.11 -5.43
CA ASN A 307 -6.81 -16.45 -5.23
C ASN A 307 -5.31 -16.48 -5.60
N HIS A 308 -4.42 -16.26 -4.65
CA HIS A 308 -2.98 -16.26 -4.88
C HIS A 308 -2.35 -17.64 -5.11
N GLU A 309 -3.12 -18.73 -5.07
CA GLU A 309 -2.68 -20.04 -5.55
C GLU A 309 -2.96 -20.23 -7.05
N SER A 310 -3.86 -19.42 -7.64
CA SER A 310 -4.12 -19.44 -9.07
C SER A 310 -2.91 -18.95 -9.87
N ALA A 311 -2.58 -19.70 -10.93
CA ALA A 311 -1.51 -19.31 -11.87
C ALA A 311 -1.81 -17.97 -12.57
N ALA A 312 -3.10 -17.67 -12.85
CA ALA A 312 -3.51 -16.42 -13.46
C ALA A 312 -3.30 -15.23 -12.51
N THR A 313 -3.66 -15.37 -11.24
CA THR A 313 -3.42 -14.34 -10.22
C THR A 313 -1.92 -14.11 -9.99
N LYS A 314 -1.15 -15.19 -9.85
CA LYS A 314 0.32 -15.08 -9.67
C LYS A 314 0.97 -14.37 -10.84
N LYS A 315 0.56 -14.71 -12.07
CA LYS A 315 1.07 -14.03 -13.27
C LYS A 315 0.71 -12.55 -13.26
N PHE A 316 -0.55 -12.22 -13.05
CA PHE A 316 -1.03 -10.84 -13.01
C PHE A 316 -0.30 -10.02 -11.93
N SER A 317 -0.21 -10.53 -10.71
CA SER A 317 0.49 -9.85 -9.61
C SER A 317 1.98 -9.63 -9.91
N LYS A 318 2.66 -10.61 -10.51
CA LYS A 318 4.06 -10.48 -10.95
C LYS A 318 4.22 -9.44 -12.05
N ASP A 319 3.27 -9.36 -12.99
CA ASP A 319 3.28 -8.34 -14.04
C ASP A 319 3.06 -6.92 -13.47
N VAL A 320 2.16 -6.76 -12.50
CA VAL A 320 1.95 -5.50 -11.76
C VAL A 320 3.22 -5.09 -11.02
N ILE A 321 3.81 -5.98 -10.24
CA ILE A 321 5.06 -5.75 -9.52
C ILE A 321 6.17 -5.28 -10.47
N LYS A 322 6.39 -6.03 -11.56
CA LYS A 322 7.40 -5.68 -12.57
C LYS A 322 7.15 -4.32 -13.20
N PHE A 323 5.90 -4.02 -13.52
CA PHE A 323 5.52 -2.76 -14.15
C PHE A 323 5.90 -1.57 -13.26
N TRP A 324 5.52 -1.56 -11.99
CA TRP A 324 5.81 -0.46 -11.08
C TRP A 324 7.30 -0.33 -10.80
N MET A 325 8.03 -1.43 -10.64
CA MET A 325 9.48 -1.42 -10.48
C MET A 325 10.19 -0.82 -11.70
N GLN A 326 9.76 -1.15 -12.92
CA GLN A 326 10.48 -0.76 -14.14
C GLN A 326 10.01 0.58 -14.73
N GLN A 327 8.70 0.86 -14.70
CA GLN A 327 8.13 2.07 -15.31
C GLN A 327 8.22 3.29 -14.40
N TYR A 328 8.11 3.07 -13.08
CA TYR A 328 8.12 4.16 -12.10
C TYR A 328 9.39 4.18 -11.25
N LYS A 329 10.25 3.18 -11.35
CA LYS A 329 11.49 3.08 -10.57
C LYS A 329 11.28 3.30 -9.07
N ILE A 330 10.19 2.79 -8.53
CA ILE A 330 9.95 2.78 -7.08
C ILE A 330 11.01 1.94 -6.36
N ASP A 331 11.17 2.16 -5.07
CA ASP A 331 12.23 1.56 -4.26
C ASP A 331 11.76 0.44 -3.35
N GLY A 332 10.47 0.32 -3.18
CA GLY A 332 9.83 -0.71 -2.37
C GLY A 332 8.34 -0.79 -2.57
N PHE A 333 7.78 -1.87 -2.05
CA PHE A 333 6.34 -2.02 -1.82
C PHE A 333 6.05 -2.20 -0.34
N ARG A 334 4.97 -1.62 0.13
CA ARG A 334 4.23 -2.10 1.28
C ARG A 334 3.02 -2.86 0.76
N PHE A 335 2.89 -4.12 1.08
CA PHE A 335 1.75 -4.94 0.64
C PHE A 335 0.65 -4.92 1.70
N ASP A 336 -0.50 -4.37 1.29
CA ASP A 336 -1.71 -4.30 2.09
C ASP A 336 -2.25 -5.67 2.43
N LEU A 337 -2.68 -5.85 3.69
CA LEU A 337 -3.30 -7.09 4.20
C LEU A 337 -2.61 -8.36 3.67
N SER A 338 -1.29 -8.39 3.70
CA SER A 338 -0.46 -9.49 3.16
C SER A 338 -0.79 -10.85 3.78
N LYS A 339 -1.35 -10.85 4.98
CA LYS A 339 -1.91 -12.02 5.65
C LYS A 339 -3.07 -12.66 4.87
N GLY A 340 -3.77 -11.90 4.03
CA GLY A 340 -4.89 -12.36 3.21
C GLY A 340 -4.50 -13.23 2.00
N PHE A 341 -3.21 -13.34 1.66
CA PHE A 341 -2.73 -14.16 0.52
C PHE A 341 -2.77 -15.65 0.85
N THR A 342 -3.94 -16.19 1.14
CA THR A 342 -4.13 -17.56 1.60
C THR A 342 -5.34 -18.22 0.95
N GLN A 343 -5.34 -19.56 0.90
CA GLN A 343 -6.53 -20.37 0.60
C GLN A 343 -7.06 -21.09 1.84
N THR A 344 -6.42 -20.90 2.99
CA THR A 344 -6.89 -21.42 4.27
C THR A 344 -8.09 -20.62 4.75
N GLN A 345 -9.26 -21.27 4.86
CA GLN A 345 -10.48 -20.62 5.33
C GLN A 345 -10.39 -20.28 6.82
N SER A 346 -10.63 -19.04 7.18
CA SER A 346 -10.69 -18.56 8.56
C SER A 346 -11.95 -17.76 8.84
N SER A 347 -12.56 -17.99 10.00
CA SER A 347 -13.80 -17.32 10.44
C SER A 347 -13.55 -16.20 11.47
N GLY A 348 -12.33 -16.08 11.98
CA GLY A 348 -11.94 -15.09 12.98
C GLY A 348 -10.43 -14.86 12.97
N ASP A 349 -9.98 -13.76 13.62
CA ASP A 349 -8.57 -13.38 13.64
C ASP A 349 -7.68 -14.41 14.35
N ASP A 350 -8.19 -15.07 15.37
CA ASP A 350 -7.50 -16.14 16.10
C ASP A 350 -7.08 -17.34 15.24
N VAL A 351 -7.83 -17.62 14.17
CA VAL A 351 -7.50 -18.63 13.16
C VAL A 351 -6.68 -18.02 12.03
N PHE A 352 -7.06 -16.84 11.56
CA PHE A 352 -6.43 -16.15 10.43
C PHE A 352 -4.96 -15.79 10.68
N ARG A 353 -4.61 -15.50 11.92
CA ARG A 353 -3.23 -15.16 12.31
C ARG A 353 -2.30 -16.37 12.47
N LYS A 354 -2.81 -17.60 12.52
CA LYS A 354 -1.97 -18.80 12.69
C LYS A 354 -1.05 -19.02 11.50
N TYR A 355 0.05 -19.72 11.77
CA TYR A 355 1.03 -20.09 10.75
C TYR A 355 0.38 -20.80 9.55
N ASP A 356 0.61 -20.27 8.35
CA ASP A 356 0.13 -20.83 7.09
C ASP A 356 1.29 -21.06 6.11
N ALA A 357 1.66 -22.31 5.90
CA ALA A 357 2.74 -22.69 5.00
C ALA A 357 2.46 -22.31 3.53
N GLY A 358 1.20 -22.32 3.10
CA GLY A 358 0.78 -21.90 1.75
C GLY A 358 1.04 -20.41 1.54
N ARG A 359 0.63 -19.59 2.51
CA ARG A 359 0.88 -18.15 2.52
C ARG A 359 2.36 -17.80 2.53
N VAL A 360 3.15 -18.50 3.36
CA VAL A 360 4.61 -18.35 3.36
C VAL A 360 5.21 -18.68 2.00
N ALA A 361 4.76 -19.74 1.35
CA ALA A 361 5.25 -20.13 0.03
C ALA A 361 4.91 -19.07 -1.04
N ILE A 362 3.72 -18.49 -1.00
CA ILE A 362 3.29 -17.41 -1.90
C ILE A 362 4.21 -16.18 -1.73
N TRP A 363 4.45 -15.74 -0.49
CA TRP A 363 5.29 -14.57 -0.23
C TRP A 363 6.76 -14.79 -0.62
N LYS A 364 7.30 -15.98 -0.39
CA LYS A 364 8.65 -16.34 -0.87
C LYS A 364 8.74 -16.35 -2.40
N ASP A 365 7.71 -16.79 -3.10
CA ASP A 365 7.65 -16.73 -4.57
C ASP A 365 7.66 -15.28 -5.08
N TYR A 366 6.85 -14.39 -4.51
CA TYR A 366 6.84 -12.98 -4.88
C TYR A 366 8.14 -12.26 -4.51
N ASN A 367 8.68 -12.50 -3.31
CA ASN A 367 9.95 -11.93 -2.89
C ASN A 367 11.13 -12.38 -3.78
N SER A 368 11.16 -13.67 -4.15
CA SER A 368 12.14 -14.20 -5.09
C SER A 368 12.01 -13.57 -6.48
N TYR A 369 10.78 -13.33 -6.94
CA TYR A 369 10.54 -12.66 -8.22
C TYR A 369 11.02 -11.21 -8.19
N ILE A 370 10.70 -10.46 -7.13
CA ILE A 370 11.17 -9.08 -6.92
C ILE A 370 12.70 -9.04 -6.95
N LYS A 371 13.37 -9.93 -6.18
CA LYS A 371 14.84 -10.04 -6.15
C LYS A 371 15.43 -10.40 -7.51
N SER A 372 14.70 -11.13 -8.36
CA SER A 372 15.16 -11.45 -9.73
C SER A 372 15.15 -10.23 -10.66
N ILE A 373 14.31 -9.24 -10.38
CA ILE A 373 14.24 -7.97 -11.13
C ILE A 373 15.26 -6.98 -10.58
N ASP A 374 15.32 -6.83 -9.26
CA ASP A 374 16.23 -5.93 -8.56
C ASP A 374 16.80 -6.59 -7.29
N PRO A 375 18.02 -7.12 -7.34
CA PRO A 375 18.66 -7.74 -6.19
C PRO A 375 19.24 -6.72 -5.18
N ASN A 376 19.21 -5.40 -5.52
CA ASN A 376 19.94 -4.38 -4.79
C ASN A 376 19.06 -3.69 -3.73
N ASN A 377 18.74 -4.43 -2.65
CA ASN A 377 18.09 -3.86 -1.46
C ASN A 377 16.71 -3.23 -1.73
N PHE A 378 15.92 -3.79 -2.66
CA PHE A 378 14.53 -3.39 -2.84
C PHE A 378 13.72 -3.71 -1.57
N TYR A 379 12.88 -2.77 -1.11
CA TYR A 379 12.12 -2.95 0.12
C TYR A 379 10.86 -3.75 -0.16
N VAL A 380 10.69 -4.87 0.56
CA VAL A 380 9.45 -5.66 0.58
C VAL A 380 8.91 -5.61 1.99
N ILE A 381 7.92 -4.75 2.21
CA ILE A 381 7.29 -4.51 3.51
C ILE A 381 5.91 -5.17 3.50
N LEU A 382 5.60 -5.92 4.54
CA LEU A 382 4.35 -6.65 4.68
C LEU A 382 3.54 -6.10 5.86
N GLU A 383 2.31 -5.69 5.59
CA GLU A 383 1.32 -5.57 6.64
C GLU A 383 0.77 -6.96 6.92
N HIS A 384 1.34 -7.65 7.90
CA HIS A 384 1.12 -9.10 8.05
C HIS A 384 0.35 -9.46 9.33
N PHE A 385 0.88 -9.12 10.49
CA PHE A 385 0.26 -9.35 11.80
C PHE A 385 -0.20 -10.80 12.01
N ALA A 386 0.61 -11.76 11.57
CA ALA A 386 0.41 -13.19 11.80
C ALA A 386 1.12 -13.68 13.08
N GLU A 387 1.17 -14.98 13.32
CA GLU A 387 1.99 -15.54 14.40
C GLU A 387 3.48 -15.27 14.15
N GLU A 388 4.21 -14.99 15.23
CA GLU A 388 5.65 -14.69 15.18
C GLU A 388 6.48 -15.77 14.48
N SER A 389 6.05 -17.01 14.58
CA SER A 389 6.69 -18.14 13.88
C SER A 389 6.64 -18.00 12.35
N GLU A 390 5.57 -17.40 11.80
CA GLU A 390 5.42 -17.13 10.39
C GLU A 390 6.19 -15.86 9.99
N GLU A 391 6.00 -14.77 10.72
CA GLU A 391 6.66 -13.50 10.46
C GLU A 391 8.19 -13.64 10.51
N LYS A 392 8.70 -14.44 11.45
CA LYS A 392 10.12 -14.79 11.51
C LYS A 392 10.62 -15.45 10.23
N VAL A 393 9.88 -16.39 9.64
CA VAL A 393 10.27 -17.07 8.40
C VAL A 393 10.30 -16.10 7.23
N LEU A 394 9.39 -15.13 7.18
CA LEU A 394 9.35 -14.08 6.17
C LEU A 394 10.48 -13.05 6.37
N ALA A 395 10.75 -12.68 7.62
CA ALA A 395 11.86 -11.81 8.00
C ALA A 395 13.23 -12.44 7.66
N ASP A 396 13.42 -13.73 7.96
CA ASP A 396 14.65 -14.46 7.62
C ASP A 396 14.84 -14.59 6.09
N ASP A 397 13.78 -14.52 5.28
CA ASP A 397 13.87 -14.40 3.81
C ASP A 397 14.14 -12.95 3.33
N GLY A 398 14.32 -12.00 4.27
CA GLY A 398 14.73 -10.61 4.01
C GLY A 398 13.58 -9.63 3.78
N MET A 399 12.34 -10.04 3.99
CA MET A 399 11.17 -9.15 4.02
C MET A 399 11.15 -8.34 5.31
N MET A 400 10.42 -7.23 5.31
CA MET A 400 10.22 -6.33 6.44
C MET A 400 8.76 -6.41 6.89
N LEU A 401 8.52 -6.43 8.20
CA LEU A 401 7.19 -6.57 8.77
C LEU A 401 6.78 -5.27 9.46
N TRP A 402 5.56 -4.81 9.24
CA TRP A 402 4.96 -3.71 10.01
C TRP A 402 4.79 -4.13 11.47
N ASN A 403 5.10 -3.20 12.37
CA ASN A 403 4.99 -3.41 13.80
C ASN A 403 4.25 -2.24 14.45
N ASN A 404 2.99 -2.46 14.73
CA ASN A 404 2.06 -1.50 15.30
C ASN A 404 2.27 -1.38 16.82
N LEU A 405 2.75 -0.21 17.27
CA LEU A 405 2.90 0.14 18.69
C LEU A 405 1.85 1.14 19.19
N ASN A 406 0.87 1.51 18.34
CA ASN A 406 -0.07 2.59 18.60
C ASN A 406 -0.77 2.45 19.96
N TYR A 407 -1.36 1.29 20.26
CA TYR A 407 -2.09 1.09 21.52
C TYR A 407 -1.21 1.36 22.74
N ASN A 408 -0.03 0.76 22.79
CA ASN A 408 0.88 0.89 23.94
C ASN A 408 1.48 2.30 24.03
N MET A 409 1.76 2.94 22.90
CA MET A 409 2.26 4.31 22.86
C MET A 409 1.18 5.32 23.24
N ASN A 410 -0.06 5.13 22.81
CA ASN A 410 -1.21 5.92 23.29
C ASN A 410 -1.33 5.84 24.83
N GLU A 411 -1.33 4.65 25.40
CA GLU A 411 -1.39 4.46 26.85
C GLU A 411 -0.22 5.16 27.55
N ALA A 412 1.00 5.02 27.03
CA ALA A 412 2.19 5.65 27.59
C ALA A 412 2.13 7.18 27.49
N THR A 413 1.75 7.74 26.36
CA THR A 413 1.66 9.19 26.17
C THR A 413 0.52 9.81 26.99
N MET A 414 -0.61 9.12 27.11
CA MET A 414 -1.72 9.51 27.99
C MET A 414 -1.39 9.41 29.49
N GLY A 415 -0.30 8.74 29.89
CA GLY A 415 0.05 8.54 31.31
C GLY A 415 -0.71 7.40 32.00
N TRP A 416 -1.26 6.44 31.23
CA TRP A 416 -1.89 5.22 31.73
C TRP A 416 -0.89 4.07 31.71
N LEU A 417 -0.39 3.64 32.88
CA LEU A 417 0.79 2.78 32.94
C LEU A 417 0.52 1.29 32.69
N THR A 418 -0.71 0.81 32.90
CA THR A 418 -1.04 -0.62 32.87
C THR A 418 -0.71 -1.26 31.52
N ASN A 419 -1.03 -0.61 30.40
CA ASN A 419 -0.84 -1.13 29.05
C ASN A 419 0.24 -0.36 28.28
N SER A 420 1.08 0.41 28.97
CA SER A 420 2.05 1.32 28.36
C SER A 420 3.39 0.67 28.00
N ASN A 421 3.48 -0.65 28.02
CA ASN A 421 4.71 -1.37 27.70
C ASN A 421 4.84 -1.60 26.19
N PHE A 422 5.76 -0.90 25.56
CA PHE A 422 6.03 -1.02 24.11
C PHE A 422 7.35 -1.76 23.80
N GLN A 423 7.76 -2.71 24.66
CA GLN A 423 8.91 -3.59 24.38
C GLN A 423 8.76 -4.40 23.07
N TRP A 424 7.55 -4.54 22.57
CA TRP A 424 7.24 -5.14 21.28
C TRP A 424 7.87 -4.39 20.08
N GLY A 425 8.41 -3.19 20.29
CA GLY A 425 9.23 -2.48 19.32
C GLY A 425 10.59 -3.13 19.02
N PHE A 426 11.07 -4.04 19.88
CA PHE A 426 12.36 -4.69 19.68
C PHE A 426 12.22 -6.00 18.88
N TYR A 427 12.94 -6.09 17.78
CA TYR A 427 12.93 -7.22 16.86
C TYR A 427 13.21 -8.59 17.53
N ALA A 428 14.03 -8.60 18.60
CA ALA A 428 14.35 -9.82 19.35
C ALA A 428 13.12 -10.41 20.07
N ASN A 429 12.13 -9.58 20.44
CA ASN A 429 10.88 -10.07 21.05
C ASN A 429 9.98 -10.79 20.04
N HIS A 430 10.15 -10.52 18.74
CA HIS A 430 9.52 -11.26 17.63
C HIS A 430 10.33 -12.50 17.22
N GLY A 431 11.47 -12.74 17.85
CA GLY A 431 12.40 -13.81 17.45
C GLY A 431 13.13 -13.54 16.13
N PHE A 432 13.10 -12.30 15.62
CA PHE A 432 13.77 -11.93 14.37
C PHE A 432 15.29 -11.89 14.55
N SER A 433 16.01 -12.27 13.50
CA SER A 433 17.47 -12.30 13.51
C SER A 433 18.09 -10.90 13.32
N LYS A 434 17.36 -9.95 12.72
CA LYS A 434 17.86 -8.62 12.36
C LYS A 434 16.82 -7.54 12.65
N SER A 435 17.28 -6.40 13.19
CA SER A 435 16.42 -5.23 13.43
C SER A 435 15.87 -4.59 12.15
N GLU A 436 16.57 -4.72 11.04
CA GLU A 436 16.16 -4.18 9.73
C GLU A 436 14.87 -4.79 9.18
N ASN A 437 14.40 -5.91 9.75
CA ASN A 437 13.19 -6.59 9.31
C ASN A 437 11.91 -6.12 10.04
N LEU A 438 12.01 -5.21 11.02
CA LEU A 438 10.87 -4.76 11.82
C LEU A 438 10.65 -3.25 11.69
N VAL A 439 9.61 -2.85 10.94
CA VAL A 439 9.22 -1.44 10.75
C VAL A 439 8.28 -1.03 11.87
N SER A 440 8.81 -0.38 12.91
CA SER A 440 8.01 0.02 14.07
C SER A 440 7.47 1.44 13.94
N TYR A 441 6.21 1.65 14.34
CA TYR A 441 5.55 2.95 14.31
C TYR A 441 4.61 3.16 15.51
N GLY A 442 4.39 4.42 15.86
CA GLY A 442 3.40 4.83 16.86
C GLY A 442 2.05 5.21 16.25
N GLU A 443 2.04 5.62 14.98
CA GLU A 443 0.86 6.00 14.22
C GLU A 443 0.99 5.54 12.78
N SER A 444 -0.13 5.16 12.17
CA SER A 444 -0.32 4.98 10.73
C SER A 444 -1.66 5.61 10.30
N HIS A 445 -2.05 5.44 9.04
CA HIS A 445 -3.37 5.88 8.58
C HIS A 445 -4.52 5.16 9.33
N ASP A 446 -4.28 3.95 9.83
CA ASP A 446 -5.32 3.06 10.39
C ASP A 446 -5.61 3.27 11.87
N GLU A 447 -4.72 3.91 12.63
CA GLU A 447 -4.87 4.06 14.07
C GLU A 447 -5.24 5.48 14.49
N GLU A 448 -5.78 5.58 15.73
CA GLU A 448 -6.10 6.88 16.32
C GLU A 448 -4.83 7.66 16.67
N ARG A 449 -4.88 8.95 16.48
CA ARG A 449 -3.76 9.90 16.66
C ARG A 449 -3.37 10.03 18.12
N LEU A 450 -2.07 10.02 18.42
CA LEU A 450 -1.53 10.16 19.77
C LEU A 450 -2.00 11.45 20.43
N ASN A 451 -1.93 12.56 19.70
CA ASN A 451 -2.34 13.86 20.26
C ASN A 451 -3.84 13.94 20.54
N PHE A 452 -4.68 13.40 19.64
CA PHE A 452 -6.12 13.33 19.88
C PHE A 452 -6.42 12.53 21.17
N LYS A 453 -5.79 11.39 21.35
CA LYS A 453 -5.94 10.54 22.56
C LYS A 453 -5.46 11.28 23.80
N ASN A 454 -4.30 11.91 23.74
CA ASN A 454 -3.73 12.67 24.85
C ASN A 454 -4.65 13.80 25.30
N ILE A 455 -5.11 14.64 24.38
CA ILE A 455 -5.98 15.78 24.70
C ILE A 455 -7.34 15.32 25.24
N THR A 456 -7.88 14.22 24.70
CA THR A 456 -9.22 13.76 25.03
C THR A 456 -9.26 12.90 26.30
N TYR A 457 -8.28 12.00 26.47
CA TYR A 457 -8.32 10.94 27.48
C TYR A 457 -7.07 10.91 28.38
N GLY A 458 -6.19 11.90 28.26
CA GLY A 458 -4.95 11.96 29.04
C GLY A 458 -5.21 12.02 30.54
N ASN A 459 -4.29 11.45 31.30
CA ASN A 459 -4.30 11.39 32.76
C ASN A 459 -3.84 12.73 33.38
N ALA A 460 -4.11 12.91 34.66
CA ALA A 460 -3.71 14.11 35.43
C ALA A 460 -3.40 13.76 36.88
N SER A 461 -2.52 14.57 37.51
CA SER A 461 -2.27 14.53 38.94
C SER A 461 -1.83 15.90 39.43
N GLY A 462 -2.50 16.42 40.45
CA GLY A 462 -2.22 17.76 40.99
C GLY A 462 -2.39 18.83 39.90
N ASN A 463 -1.32 19.60 39.69
CA ASN A 463 -1.30 20.65 38.66
C ASN A 463 -0.80 20.16 37.29
N TYR A 464 -0.40 18.90 37.16
CA TYR A 464 -0.01 18.31 35.89
C TYR A 464 -1.19 17.63 35.22
N SER A 465 -1.58 18.10 34.03
CA SER A 465 -2.66 17.53 33.23
C SER A 465 -2.23 17.35 31.79
N ILE A 466 -2.47 16.18 31.24
CA ILE A 466 -2.32 15.89 29.80
C ILE A 466 -3.63 16.23 29.10
N LYS A 467 -4.76 15.82 29.68
CA LYS A 467 -6.09 16.09 29.15
C LYS A 467 -6.34 17.58 29.00
N GLY A 468 -6.78 17.99 27.81
CA GLY A 468 -7.13 19.38 27.50
C GLY A 468 -5.95 20.37 27.47
N ASN A 469 -4.71 19.88 27.56
CA ASN A 469 -3.50 20.71 27.57
C ASN A 469 -2.59 20.37 26.39
N LEU A 470 -2.68 21.16 25.33
CA LEU A 470 -1.90 20.94 24.11
C LEU A 470 -0.38 20.92 24.37
N ALA A 471 0.13 21.87 25.14
CA ALA A 471 1.58 21.96 25.38
C ALA A 471 2.12 20.72 26.11
N THR A 472 1.38 20.25 27.13
CA THR A 472 1.72 19.02 27.85
C THR A 472 1.59 17.80 26.94
N SER A 473 0.52 17.70 26.13
CA SER A 473 0.29 16.62 25.19
C SER A 473 1.45 16.48 24.20
N LEU A 474 1.88 17.59 23.58
CA LEU A 474 2.99 17.58 22.62
C LEU A 474 4.32 17.19 23.28
N LYS A 475 4.55 17.58 24.55
CA LYS A 475 5.72 17.12 25.31
C LYS A 475 5.70 15.61 25.59
N ARG A 476 4.52 15.02 25.76
CA ARG A 476 4.37 13.57 25.91
C ARG A 476 4.69 12.84 24.59
N GLU A 477 4.34 13.42 23.44
CA GLU A 477 4.72 12.87 22.13
C GLU A 477 6.22 13.01 21.87
N GLU A 478 6.83 14.14 22.24
CA GLU A 478 8.28 14.33 22.19
C GLU A 478 9.01 13.24 22.99
N LEU A 479 8.56 12.97 24.23
CA LEU A 479 9.07 11.87 25.06
C LEU A 479 8.92 10.51 24.34
N ALA A 480 7.75 10.21 23.79
CA ALA A 480 7.50 8.95 23.08
C ALA A 480 8.37 8.81 21.83
N ALA A 481 8.55 9.90 21.06
CA ALA A 481 9.43 9.92 19.89
C ALA A 481 10.89 9.64 20.27
N ALA A 482 11.40 10.19 21.38
CA ALA A 482 12.76 9.90 21.87
C ALA A 482 12.99 8.39 22.06
N PHE A 483 11.98 7.68 22.56
CA PHE A 483 12.04 6.23 22.74
C PHE A 483 11.86 5.47 21.42
N LEU A 484 10.90 5.88 20.58
CA LEU A 484 10.65 5.23 19.28
C LEU A 484 11.92 5.22 18.42
N PHE A 485 12.61 6.37 18.33
CA PHE A 485 13.84 6.46 17.52
C PHE A 485 15.07 5.82 18.18
N ALA A 486 15.02 5.53 19.48
CA ALA A 486 16.06 4.78 20.17
C ALA A 486 15.93 3.25 20.00
N ILE A 487 14.77 2.74 19.66
CA ILE A 487 14.59 1.33 19.31
C ILE A 487 15.32 1.02 17.98
N PRO A 488 16.17 -0.02 17.88
CA PRO A 488 16.85 -0.38 16.64
C PRO A 488 15.90 -0.71 15.48
N GLY A 489 16.36 -0.53 14.24
CA GLY A 489 15.61 -0.84 13.01
C GLY A 489 14.84 0.35 12.42
N PRO A 490 14.17 0.15 11.26
CA PRO A 490 13.42 1.17 10.53
C PRO A 490 12.24 1.71 11.35
N LYS A 491 11.87 2.96 11.08
CA LYS A 491 10.76 3.66 11.71
C LYS A 491 9.82 4.25 10.67
N MET A 492 8.53 4.33 11.02
CA MET A 492 7.54 5.02 10.20
C MET A 492 6.84 6.10 11.02
N ILE A 493 6.52 7.21 10.36
CA ILE A 493 5.77 8.36 10.88
C ILE A 493 4.57 8.56 9.95
N TRP A 494 3.38 8.67 10.52
CA TRP A 494 2.19 9.10 9.78
C TRP A 494 2.21 10.62 9.56
N GLN A 495 1.72 11.07 8.40
CA GLN A 495 1.68 12.50 8.04
C GLN A 495 1.07 13.37 9.14
N PHE A 496 1.74 14.49 9.44
CA PHE A 496 1.43 15.45 10.50
C PHE A 496 1.53 14.92 11.94
N GLY A 497 1.88 13.66 12.17
CA GLY A 497 2.16 13.14 13.52
C GLY A 497 3.29 13.93 14.21
N GLU A 498 4.30 14.35 13.45
CA GLU A 498 5.40 15.21 13.91
C GLU A 498 4.98 16.64 14.27
N LEU A 499 3.75 17.01 13.97
CA LEU A 499 3.10 18.27 14.36
C LEU A 499 2.03 18.06 15.44
N GLY A 500 1.91 16.83 15.96
CA GLY A 500 0.87 16.48 16.93
C GLY A 500 -0.52 16.63 16.33
N TYR A 501 -0.81 15.91 15.25
CA TYR A 501 -2.11 15.93 14.59
C TYR A 501 -3.19 15.42 15.55
N ASP A 502 -4.23 16.24 15.79
CA ASP A 502 -5.24 16.01 16.84
C ASP A 502 -6.67 15.83 16.32
N VAL A 503 -6.80 15.57 15.02
CA VAL A 503 -8.11 15.28 14.42
C VAL A 503 -8.41 13.79 14.56
N ASN A 504 -9.59 13.48 15.13
CA ASN A 504 -10.07 12.11 15.30
C ASN A 504 -10.09 11.34 13.98
N ILE A 505 -9.69 10.07 13.99
CA ILE A 505 -9.68 9.23 12.78
C ILE A 505 -11.08 9.06 12.17
N ASP A 506 -12.14 9.13 12.98
CA ASP A 506 -13.53 9.01 12.51
C ASP A 506 -14.14 10.37 12.10
N PHE A 507 -13.36 11.47 12.12
CA PHE A 507 -13.81 12.74 11.57
C PHE A 507 -14.17 12.57 10.08
N ASN A 508 -15.37 13.01 9.70
CA ASN A 508 -15.94 12.82 8.35
C ASN A 508 -16.03 11.35 7.91
N GLY A 509 -16.19 10.42 8.87
CA GLY A 509 -16.07 8.98 8.67
C GLY A 509 -14.62 8.51 8.60
N ARG A 510 -14.37 7.21 8.87
CA ARG A 510 -13.01 6.66 8.99
C ARG A 510 -12.15 6.93 7.75
N THR A 511 -12.66 6.64 6.57
CA THR A 511 -11.97 6.80 5.28
C THR A 511 -12.22 8.16 4.60
N GLY A 512 -13.04 9.02 5.21
CA GLY A 512 -13.33 10.35 4.69
C GLY A 512 -12.14 11.30 4.78
N GLU A 513 -12.21 12.40 4.02
CA GLU A 513 -11.16 13.42 3.99
C GLU A 513 -10.89 14.00 5.37
N LYS A 514 -9.62 14.16 5.72
CA LYS A 514 -9.18 14.78 6.96
C LYS A 514 -8.69 16.22 6.71
N PRO A 515 -8.91 17.14 7.67
CA PRO A 515 -8.41 18.51 7.54
C PRO A 515 -6.90 18.57 7.35
N ILE A 516 -6.46 19.30 6.35
CA ILE A 516 -5.05 19.57 6.05
C ILE A 516 -4.59 20.67 7.01
N ARG A 517 -3.50 20.45 7.78
CA ARG A 517 -3.11 21.27 8.91
C ARG A 517 -1.72 21.89 8.78
N TRP A 518 -1.37 22.43 7.63
CA TRP A 518 -0.07 23.09 7.43
C TRP A 518 0.14 24.29 8.36
N GLU A 519 -0.91 24.95 8.82
CA GLU A 519 -0.84 26.03 9.80
C GLU A 519 -0.25 25.59 11.15
N TYR A 520 -0.32 24.30 11.49
CA TYR A 520 0.31 23.73 12.70
C TYR A 520 1.82 23.97 12.73
N TYR A 521 2.49 24.00 11.59
CA TYR A 521 3.92 24.30 11.52
C TYR A 521 4.28 25.72 11.99
N SER A 522 3.32 26.62 12.03
CA SER A 522 3.49 27.99 12.55
C SER A 522 3.25 28.12 14.05
N ASP A 523 2.63 27.11 14.69
CA ASP A 523 2.45 27.08 16.16
C ASP A 523 3.78 26.76 16.85
N PRO A 524 4.25 27.57 17.81
CA PRO A 524 5.56 27.36 18.46
C PRO A 524 5.71 26.00 19.16
N ASN A 525 4.66 25.49 19.81
CA ASN A 525 4.71 24.21 20.53
C ASN A 525 4.76 23.02 19.55
N ARG A 526 3.97 23.06 18.47
CA ARG A 526 3.97 22.04 17.44
C ARG A 526 5.26 22.05 16.63
N LYS A 527 5.79 23.23 16.34
CA LYS A 527 7.11 23.36 15.72
C LYS A 527 8.23 22.83 16.61
N ALA A 528 8.12 22.97 17.94
CA ALA A 528 9.06 22.36 18.88
C ALA A 528 9.03 20.84 18.79
N LEU A 529 7.85 20.21 18.64
CA LEU A 529 7.71 18.78 18.40
C LEU A 529 8.37 18.36 17.08
N TYR A 530 8.11 19.07 15.98
CA TYR A 530 8.79 18.84 14.69
C TYR A 530 10.32 18.89 14.85
N ASN A 531 10.85 19.88 15.57
CA ASN A 531 12.29 20.01 15.81
C ASN A 531 12.82 18.83 16.65
N ALA A 532 12.03 18.32 17.58
CA ALA A 532 12.39 17.13 18.37
C ALA A 532 12.46 15.88 17.48
N TYR A 533 11.47 15.64 16.63
CA TYR A 533 11.53 14.57 15.63
C TYR A 533 12.77 14.70 14.74
N THR A 534 13.03 15.90 14.21
CA THR A 534 14.24 16.20 13.41
C THR A 534 15.51 15.81 14.18
N LYS A 535 15.60 16.17 15.46
CA LYS A 535 16.75 15.83 16.33
C LYS A 535 16.91 14.32 16.47
N PHE A 536 15.83 13.59 16.81
CA PHE A 536 15.90 12.15 17.04
C PHE A 536 16.21 11.36 15.77
N ILE A 537 15.66 11.77 14.63
CA ILE A 537 15.95 11.20 13.32
C ILE A 537 17.44 11.37 13.00
N ARG A 538 18.00 12.56 13.22
CA ARG A 538 19.45 12.82 13.01
C ARG A 538 20.31 11.99 13.92
N LEU A 539 19.98 11.90 15.20
CA LEU A 539 20.69 11.05 16.15
C LEU A 539 20.72 9.60 15.69
N LYS A 540 19.55 9.05 15.29
CA LYS A 540 19.46 7.68 14.78
C LYS A 540 20.29 7.48 13.52
N LYS A 541 20.20 8.37 12.56
CA LYS A 541 20.87 8.21 11.25
C LYS A 541 22.39 8.41 11.33
N ASN A 542 22.84 9.29 12.21
CA ASN A 542 24.27 9.69 12.25
C ASN A 542 25.08 8.88 13.28
N ASN A 543 24.44 8.05 14.11
CA ASN A 543 25.14 7.28 15.14
C ASN A 543 24.72 5.81 15.06
N SER A 544 25.62 4.93 14.65
CA SER A 544 25.40 3.48 14.46
C SER A 544 24.87 2.78 15.70
N ILE A 545 25.18 3.30 16.89
CA ILE A 545 24.74 2.74 18.17
C ILE A 545 23.21 2.62 18.28
N PHE A 546 22.43 3.46 17.58
CA PHE A 546 20.96 3.35 17.54
C PHE A 546 20.47 2.13 16.71
N ASN A 547 21.39 1.42 16.05
CA ASN A 547 21.12 0.15 15.39
C ASN A 547 21.84 -1.03 16.10
N SER A 548 22.34 -0.80 17.33
CA SER A 548 23.03 -1.83 18.10
C SER A 548 22.16 -3.05 18.36
N THR A 549 22.75 -4.22 18.24
CA THR A 549 22.12 -5.50 18.62
C THR A 549 22.25 -5.80 20.12
N SER A 550 23.09 -5.03 20.84
CA SER A 550 23.26 -5.13 22.29
C SER A 550 22.43 -4.08 22.98
N SER A 551 21.26 -4.48 23.48
CA SER A 551 20.33 -3.61 24.18
C SER A 551 19.79 -4.23 25.46
N THR A 552 19.58 -3.40 26.47
CA THR A 552 18.77 -3.72 27.66
C THR A 552 17.75 -2.62 27.88
N TYR A 553 16.57 -2.97 28.33
CA TYR A 553 15.48 -1.99 28.48
C TYR A 553 14.50 -2.38 29.58
N SER A 554 13.83 -1.38 30.13
CA SER A 554 12.62 -1.54 30.93
C SER A 554 11.58 -0.55 30.41
N LEU A 555 10.52 -1.05 29.78
CA LEU A 555 9.49 -0.24 29.12
C LEU A 555 8.11 -0.39 29.77
N ALA A 556 8.04 -1.03 30.92
CA ALA A 556 6.88 -1.05 31.81
C ALA A 556 7.01 0.03 32.91
N GLY A 557 5.89 0.40 33.51
CA GLY A 557 5.87 1.37 34.64
C GLY A 557 6.07 2.82 34.20
N GLY A 558 6.25 3.69 35.21
CA GLY A 558 6.36 5.15 35.02
C GLY A 558 7.71 5.56 34.44
N ILE A 559 8.83 5.18 35.08
CA ILE A 559 10.15 5.35 34.48
C ILE A 559 10.39 4.22 33.48
N LYS A 560 10.70 4.62 32.25
CA LYS A 560 11.16 3.72 31.21
C LYS A 560 12.58 4.06 30.80
N TYR A 561 13.37 3.05 30.38
CA TYR A 561 14.70 3.29 29.83
C TYR A 561 15.06 2.29 28.73
N ILE A 562 15.93 2.72 27.83
CA ILE A 562 16.61 1.90 26.81
C ILE A 562 18.12 2.17 26.96
N LYS A 563 18.91 1.11 27.07
CA LYS A 563 20.38 1.15 27.07
C LYS A 563 20.88 0.40 25.85
N LEU A 564 21.64 1.09 25.00
CA LEU A 564 22.27 0.55 23.79
C LEU A 564 23.77 0.55 24.00
N VAL A 565 24.45 -0.52 23.58
CA VAL A 565 25.89 -0.69 23.74
C VAL A 565 26.53 -1.03 22.38
N GLU A 566 27.57 -0.29 22.00
CA GLU A 566 28.36 -0.55 20.80
C GLU A 566 29.84 -0.39 21.10
N GLY A 567 30.57 -1.51 21.24
CA GLY A 567 31.96 -1.49 21.70
C GLY A 567 32.09 -0.86 23.10
N ALA A 568 32.88 0.20 23.20
CA ALA A 568 33.04 0.97 24.44
C ALA A 568 32.01 2.10 24.62
N ASN A 569 31.18 2.33 23.63
CA ASN A 569 30.17 3.39 23.67
C ASN A 569 28.84 2.86 24.24
N THR A 570 28.14 3.70 24.97
CA THR A 570 26.82 3.41 25.54
C THR A 570 25.94 4.63 25.41
N VAL A 571 24.69 4.40 24.99
CA VAL A 571 23.61 5.40 24.99
C VAL A 571 22.51 4.91 25.92
N ILE A 572 21.97 5.82 26.72
CA ILE A 572 20.83 5.56 27.61
C ILE A 572 19.77 6.61 27.36
N VAL A 573 18.60 6.16 26.93
CA VAL A 573 17.38 6.97 26.91
C VAL A 573 16.56 6.62 28.13
N VAL A 574 16.21 7.61 28.93
CA VAL A 574 15.39 7.45 30.13
C VAL A 574 14.30 8.51 30.16
N GLY A 575 13.11 8.18 30.65
CA GLY A 575 12.01 9.14 30.72
C GLY A 575 10.90 8.73 31.68
N ASN A 576 10.16 9.71 32.15
CA ASN A 576 9.04 9.54 33.05
C ASN A 576 7.69 9.63 32.27
N PHE A 577 7.06 8.50 32.11
CA PHE A 577 5.74 8.36 31.48
C PHE A 577 4.57 8.43 32.47
N ASP A 578 4.85 8.60 33.78
CA ASP A 578 3.83 8.85 34.80
C ASP A 578 3.38 10.33 34.78
N VAL A 579 2.34 10.63 35.52
CA VAL A 579 1.82 11.99 35.77
C VAL A 579 2.27 12.56 37.14
N VAL A 580 3.13 11.84 37.83
CA VAL A 580 3.79 12.25 39.08
C VAL A 580 5.31 12.11 38.98
N ASN A 581 6.06 12.79 39.85
CA ASN A 581 7.50 12.61 39.92
C ASN A 581 7.84 11.14 40.22
N GLN A 582 8.83 10.63 39.52
CA GLN A 582 9.29 9.25 39.68
C GLN A 582 10.79 9.18 39.88
N THR A 583 11.25 8.18 40.62
CA THR A 583 12.67 7.91 40.84
C THR A 583 12.99 6.46 40.55
N ALA A 584 14.07 6.20 39.81
CA ALA A 584 14.55 4.85 39.50
C ALA A 584 16.09 4.80 39.51
N ASN A 585 16.65 3.67 39.90
CA ASN A 585 18.07 3.39 39.77
C ASN A 585 18.33 2.66 38.44
N ILE A 586 19.21 3.20 37.61
CA ILE A 586 19.53 2.70 36.27
C ILE A 586 21.01 2.36 36.22
N ASP A 587 21.36 1.15 35.83
CA ASP A 587 22.74 0.74 35.58
C ASP A 587 23.25 1.33 34.24
N PHE A 588 24.08 2.36 34.37
CA PHE A 588 24.78 2.97 33.23
C PHE A 588 25.98 2.12 32.73
N GLY A 589 26.44 1.15 33.53
CA GLY A 589 27.54 0.27 33.20
C GLY A 589 28.92 0.84 33.44
N SER A 590 29.05 2.14 33.69
CA SER A 590 30.33 2.78 34.05
C SER A 590 30.15 4.12 34.73
N SER A 591 31.09 4.45 35.63
CA SER A 591 31.22 5.79 36.25
C SER A 591 31.81 6.81 35.26
N GLY A 592 31.96 8.07 35.76
CA GLY A 592 32.56 9.19 35.01
C GLY A 592 31.53 10.10 34.34
N THR A 593 31.97 10.94 33.42
CA THR A 593 31.12 11.94 32.79
C THR A 593 30.28 11.31 31.66
N TRP A 594 29.02 11.69 31.63
CA TRP A 594 28.05 11.38 30.58
C TRP A 594 27.52 12.67 29.95
N VAL A 595 27.43 12.69 28.66
CA VAL A 595 26.94 13.83 27.89
C VAL A 595 25.44 13.63 27.64
N ASP A 596 24.63 14.58 28.11
CA ASP A 596 23.20 14.61 27.76
C ASP A 596 23.01 15.31 26.40
N ALA A 597 22.25 14.71 25.50
CA ALA A 597 21.88 15.31 24.25
C ALA A 597 21.05 16.61 24.40
N SER A 598 20.49 16.88 25.57
CA SER A 598 19.87 18.18 25.92
C SER A 598 20.87 19.30 26.26
N GLY A 599 22.16 18.97 26.40
CA GLY A 599 23.24 19.90 26.66
C GLY A 599 23.72 19.94 28.12
N THR A 600 23.13 19.17 29.05
CA THR A 600 23.55 19.08 30.42
C THR A 600 24.36 17.82 30.69
N ASN A 601 25.59 17.94 31.15
CA ASN A 601 26.43 16.81 31.50
C ASN A 601 26.22 16.37 32.96
N ILE A 602 26.30 15.07 33.20
CA ILE A 602 26.31 14.48 34.54
C ILE A 602 27.60 13.73 34.79
N SER A 603 28.03 13.71 36.08
CA SER A 603 29.19 12.92 36.50
C SER A 603 28.74 11.87 37.51
N LEU A 604 29.03 10.62 37.25
CA LEU A 604 28.67 9.49 38.08
C LEU A 604 29.89 8.95 38.82
N ASN A 605 29.74 8.78 40.14
CA ASN A 605 30.77 8.18 41.00
C ASN A 605 30.70 6.63 41.00
N SER A 606 29.63 6.07 40.46
CA SER A 606 29.39 4.61 40.36
C SER A 606 28.74 4.29 39.01
N ASN A 607 28.55 3.01 38.75
CA ASN A 607 27.83 2.57 37.52
C ASN A 607 26.33 2.86 37.57
N ASN A 608 25.78 3.15 38.75
CA ASN A 608 24.36 3.40 38.93
C ASN A 608 24.06 4.89 38.95
N TYR A 609 23.00 5.26 38.26
CA TYR A 609 22.41 6.60 38.27
C TYR A 609 21.01 6.56 38.86
N THR A 610 20.78 7.39 39.87
CA THR A 610 19.43 7.61 40.40
C THR A 610 18.75 8.71 39.58
N ALA A 611 17.93 8.32 38.63
CA ALA A 611 17.10 9.24 37.86
C ALA A 611 15.92 9.69 38.73
N SER A 612 15.79 11.00 38.98
CA SER A 612 14.61 11.61 39.59
C SER A 612 14.00 12.57 38.56
N LEU A 613 12.90 12.19 37.96
CA LEU A 613 12.33 12.86 36.78
C LEU A 613 10.92 13.38 37.06
N ALA A 614 10.67 14.60 36.65
CA ALA A 614 9.33 15.19 36.64
C ALA A 614 8.45 14.49 35.54
N PRO A 615 7.12 14.62 35.62
CA PRO A 615 6.23 14.07 34.59
C PRO A 615 6.56 14.59 33.18
N GLY A 616 6.77 13.69 32.23
CA GLY A 616 7.11 14.04 30.86
C GLY A 616 8.59 14.39 30.60
N GLU A 617 9.43 14.40 31.65
CA GLU A 617 10.86 14.64 31.52
C GLU A 617 11.59 13.42 30.97
N TYR A 618 12.58 13.64 30.07
CA TYR A 618 13.43 12.59 29.53
C TYR A 618 14.85 13.09 29.26
N HIS A 619 15.80 12.16 29.21
CA HIS A 619 17.20 12.40 28.87
C HIS A 619 17.74 11.35 27.92
N ILE A 620 18.72 11.75 27.10
CA ILE A 620 19.49 10.86 26.21
C ILE A 620 20.95 11.03 26.57
N PHE A 621 21.47 10.16 27.43
CA PHE A 621 22.86 10.18 27.89
C PHE A 621 23.74 9.31 26.98
N SER A 622 24.96 9.75 26.73
CA SER A 622 25.97 8.98 26.02
C SER A 622 27.35 9.17 26.60
N LYS A 623 28.25 8.17 26.42
CA LYS A 623 29.66 8.28 26.80
C LYS A 623 30.45 9.18 25.87
N VAL A 624 30.04 9.28 24.62
CA VAL A 624 30.65 10.09 23.57
C VAL A 624 29.59 11.03 23.01
N ALA A 625 29.97 12.26 22.70
CA ALA A 625 29.04 13.21 22.11
C ALA A 625 28.38 12.62 20.83
N LEU A 626 27.06 12.62 20.79
CA LEU A 626 26.27 12.20 19.63
C LEU A 626 26.29 13.29 18.55
N ARG A 627 26.25 12.86 17.29
CA ARG A 627 26.30 13.73 16.09
C ARG A 627 24.94 14.04 15.51
#